data_4cf921b83377a18d92aa71f8e8c8bcaa
#
_entry.id   4cf921b83377a18d92aa71f8e8c8bcaa
#
_cell.length_a   1.000
_cell.length_b   1.000
_cell.length_c   1.000
_cell.angle_alpha   90.00
_cell.angle_beta   90.00
_cell.angle_gamma   90.00
#
_symmetry.space_group_name_H-M   'P 1'
#
loop_
_entity.id
_entity.type
_entity.pdbx_description
1 polymer ?
#
loop_
_entity_poly.entity_id
_entity_poly.type
_entity_poly.pdbx_seq_one_letter_code
_entity_poly.pdbx_strand_id
1 'polypeptide(L)'
;MADSTGQADLRAENFSKIVKGFALQEYKMKQLCMIESSNAWTETYYKETAADLTGGSGSAVKGVPRLAKFPYGEVTWTKTSGRNVKHAMEGVISWEDIKTNNVPMIARTLLRIARAVTKSVDTEIASAIVDNAGNTKAANATWDNAVIADRDPIQDILDAKSQIAIDNYNPDKNGYLLIHPTGYSHLLGNANIRNAGQFYTDSVTRNGVVGKLLGLTVISSNSVTDGGAQVVIAKEALTWKQVAPLTVKTIDDPGVKTTIRAWEVGQIQVVNENAICKITGV
;
A
#
# COMPACT_ATOMS: atom_id res chain seq x y z
N MET A 1 9.10 46.55 -6.40
CA MET A 1 10.44 45.95 -6.27
C MET A 1 10.48 44.72 -7.14
N ALA A 2 11.42 44.65 -8.08
CA ALA A 2 11.60 43.43 -8.85
C ALA A 2 12.02 42.30 -7.90
N ASP A 3 11.25 41.22 -7.89
CA ASP A 3 11.60 39.99 -7.18
C ASP A 3 12.97 39.53 -7.64
N SER A 4 13.94 39.52 -6.74
CA SER A 4 15.23 38.90 -7.05
C SER A 4 15.00 37.39 -7.26
N THR A 5 15.65 36.83 -8.27
CA THR A 5 15.53 35.41 -8.68
C THR A 5 15.72 34.39 -7.56
N GLY A 6 16.31 34.80 -6.41
CA GLY A 6 16.46 33.93 -5.23
C GLY A 6 15.26 33.85 -4.27
N GLN A 7 14.25 34.72 -4.40
CA GLN A 7 13.08 34.73 -3.50
C GLN A 7 11.88 33.99 -4.08
N ALA A 8 11.86 33.71 -5.37
CA ALA A 8 10.76 33.00 -6.02
C ALA A 8 10.55 31.58 -5.43
N ASP A 9 11.62 30.92 -5.00
CA ASP A 9 11.59 29.56 -4.47
C ASP A 9 11.03 29.46 -3.04
N LEU A 10 10.96 30.58 -2.33
CA LEU A 10 10.47 30.67 -0.94
C LEU A 10 8.99 31.08 -0.84
N ARG A 11 8.26 31.16 -1.94
CA ARG A 11 6.84 31.45 -1.93
C ARG A 11 6.03 30.28 -1.38
N ALA A 12 4.93 30.57 -0.68
CA ALA A 12 4.01 29.58 -0.13
C ALA A 12 3.54 28.53 -1.16
N GLU A 13 3.32 28.97 -2.42
CA GLU A 13 2.95 28.08 -3.52
C GLU A 13 4.05 27.07 -3.89
N ASN A 14 5.30 27.50 -3.83
CA ASN A 14 6.44 26.62 -4.12
C ASN A 14 6.64 25.60 -3.01
N PHE A 15 6.52 25.97 -1.76
CA PHE A 15 6.52 25.01 -0.63
C PHE A 15 5.43 23.96 -0.79
N SER A 16 4.23 24.38 -1.15
CA SER A 16 3.11 23.46 -1.41
C SER A 16 3.40 22.47 -2.53
N LYS A 17 3.97 22.95 -3.65
CA LYS A 17 4.34 22.10 -4.80
C LYS A 17 5.45 21.12 -4.44
N ILE A 18 6.47 21.58 -3.72
CA ILE A 18 7.62 20.77 -3.30
C ILE A 18 7.17 19.64 -2.36
N VAL A 19 6.37 19.95 -1.33
CA VAL A 19 5.87 18.93 -0.39
C VAL A 19 5.00 17.90 -1.11
N LYS A 20 4.11 18.34 -2.00
CA LYS A 20 3.29 17.44 -2.81
C LYS A 20 4.15 16.56 -3.73
N GLY A 21 5.18 17.12 -4.35
CA GLY A 21 6.11 16.38 -5.21
C GLY A 21 6.86 15.31 -4.44
N PHE A 22 7.36 15.61 -3.25
CA PHE A 22 8.01 14.62 -2.38
C PHE A 22 7.04 13.53 -1.92
N ALA A 23 5.82 13.90 -1.55
CA ALA A 23 4.81 12.95 -1.11
C ALA A 23 4.44 11.96 -2.22
N LEU A 24 4.23 12.42 -3.45
CA LEU A 24 3.90 11.55 -4.58
C LEU A 24 4.97 10.49 -4.86
N GLN A 25 6.24 10.82 -4.64
CA GLN A 25 7.35 9.87 -4.80
C GLN A 25 7.46 8.85 -3.67
N GLU A 26 6.92 9.15 -2.49
CA GLU A 26 7.07 8.32 -1.28
C GLU A 26 5.89 7.37 -1.02
N TYR A 27 4.71 7.61 -1.63
CA TYR A 27 3.58 6.69 -1.47
C TYR A 27 3.87 5.34 -2.12
N LYS A 28 3.86 4.28 -1.31
CA LYS A 28 4.07 2.90 -1.77
C LYS A 28 2.78 2.08 -1.74
N MET A 29 2.01 2.17 -0.66
CA MET A 29 0.80 1.36 -0.46
C MET A 29 -0.42 1.96 -1.16
N LYS A 30 -0.52 3.28 -1.22
CA LYS A 30 -1.66 3.97 -1.85
C LYS A 30 -1.83 3.62 -3.35
N GLN A 31 -0.75 3.25 -4.05
CA GLN A 31 -0.82 2.80 -5.44
C GLN A 31 -1.57 1.46 -5.64
N LEU A 32 -1.72 0.67 -4.56
CA LEU A 32 -2.45 -0.59 -4.58
C LEU A 32 -3.97 -0.36 -4.53
N CYS A 33 -4.39 0.81 -4.05
CA CYS A 33 -5.79 1.12 -3.84
C CYS A 33 -6.43 1.72 -5.09
N MET A 34 -7.70 1.46 -5.27
CA MET A 34 -8.57 2.27 -6.12
C MET A 34 -8.86 3.57 -5.37
N ILE A 35 -8.63 4.73 -5.98
CA ILE A 35 -8.85 6.03 -5.33
C ILE A 35 -10.22 6.56 -5.73
N GLU A 36 -11.06 6.82 -4.73
CA GLU A 36 -12.39 7.40 -4.90
C GLU A 36 -12.56 8.62 -4.01
N SER A 37 -13.24 9.65 -4.51
CA SER A 37 -13.56 10.84 -3.74
C SER A 37 -14.79 10.63 -2.86
N SER A 38 -14.78 11.24 -1.67
CA SER A 38 -15.90 11.25 -0.74
C SER A 38 -16.08 12.64 -0.12
N ASN A 39 -17.32 12.94 0.30
CA ASN A 39 -17.66 14.15 1.05
C ASN A 39 -18.18 13.84 2.45
N ALA A 40 -18.26 12.56 2.82
CA ALA A 40 -18.78 12.13 4.12
C ALA A 40 -17.64 11.88 5.12
N TRP A 41 -17.88 12.10 6.41
CA TRP A 41 -16.93 11.75 7.48
C TRP A 41 -17.04 10.31 7.94
N THR A 42 -18.19 9.67 7.70
CA THR A 42 -18.43 8.26 7.97
C THR A 42 -19.05 7.66 6.72
N GLU A 43 -18.49 6.57 6.26
CA GLU A 43 -18.98 5.87 5.09
C GLU A 43 -19.32 4.43 5.42
N THR A 44 -20.33 3.95 4.71
CA THR A 44 -20.72 2.55 4.73
C THR A 44 -20.33 1.93 3.41
N TYR A 45 -19.66 0.81 3.47
CA TYR A 45 -19.30 0.03 2.29
C TYR A 45 -19.66 -1.45 2.48
N TYR A 46 -19.72 -2.16 1.38
CA TYR A 46 -20.03 -3.57 1.37
C TYR A 46 -18.77 -4.37 1.07
N LYS A 47 -18.52 -5.36 1.93
CA LYS A 47 -17.46 -6.33 1.70
C LYS A 47 -18.04 -7.54 0.98
N GLU A 48 -17.35 -8.03 -0.01
CA GLU A 48 -17.62 -9.31 -0.64
C GLU A 48 -17.01 -10.42 0.20
N THR A 49 -17.86 -11.33 0.67
CA THR A 49 -17.44 -12.42 1.58
C THR A 49 -17.28 -13.76 0.87
N ALA A 50 -17.74 -13.87 -0.37
CA ALA A 50 -17.59 -15.07 -1.20
C ALA A 50 -17.41 -14.69 -2.66
N ALA A 51 -16.44 -15.33 -3.32
CA ALA A 51 -16.16 -15.13 -4.74
C ALA A 51 -17.23 -15.76 -5.65
N ASP A 52 -17.92 -16.78 -5.16
CA ASP A 52 -18.95 -17.49 -5.91
C ASP A 52 -20.35 -17.08 -5.48
N LEU A 53 -21.27 -17.10 -6.43
CA LEU A 53 -22.69 -16.93 -6.16
C LEU A 53 -23.19 -18.07 -5.28
N THR A 54 -23.71 -17.74 -4.10
CA THR A 54 -24.42 -18.72 -3.27
C THR A 54 -25.86 -18.82 -3.77
N GLY A 55 -26.23 -19.99 -4.24
CA GLY A 55 -27.58 -20.26 -4.72
C GLY A 55 -28.32 -21.19 -3.78
N GLY A 56 -29.64 -21.04 -3.72
CA GLY A 56 -30.50 -22.02 -3.07
C GLY A 56 -30.30 -23.42 -3.65
N SER A 57 -30.78 -24.43 -2.91
CA SER A 57 -30.68 -25.85 -3.23
C SER A 57 -30.91 -26.13 -4.72
N GLY A 58 -29.87 -26.54 -5.43
CA GLY A 58 -29.97 -26.95 -6.83
C GLY A 58 -29.42 -26.00 -7.87
N SER A 59 -28.52 -25.08 -7.54
CA SER A 59 -27.91 -24.08 -8.44
C SER A 59 -26.89 -24.67 -9.41
N ALA A 60 -27.16 -25.81 -10.04
CA ALA A 60 -26.38 -26.32 -11.14
C ALA A 60 -26.55 -25.39 -12.36
N VAL A 61 -25.52 -24.59 -12.67
CA VAL A 61 -25.49 -23.71 -13.86
C VAL A 61 -25.52 -24.55 -15.15
N LYS A 62 -25.03 -25.79 -15.10
CA LYS A 62 -24.98 -26.72 -16.22
C LYS A 62 -26.20 -27.63 -16.25
N GLY A 63 -26.78 -27.81 -17.44
CA GLY A 63 -27.84 -28.81 -17.65
C GLY A 63 -29.23 -28.35 -17.27
N VAL A 64 -29.54 -27.05 -17.34
CA VAL A 64 -30.88 -26.53 -17.14
C VAL A 64 -31.85 -27.18 -18.10
N PRO A 65 -32.95 -27.87 -17.61
CA PRO A 65 -33.93 -28.52 -18.46
C PRO A 65 -34.67 -27.54 -19.34
N ARG A 66 -35.22 -28.07 -20.46
CA ARG A 66 -36.02 -27.27 -21.39
C ARG A 66 -37.26 -26.71 -20.67
N LEU A 67 -37.50 -25.42 -20.81
CA LEU A 67 -38.60 -24.67 -20.14
C LEU A 67 -38.48 -24.55 -18.60
N ALA A 68 -37.36 -24.97 -18.00
CA ALA A 68 -37.12 -24.72 -16.57
C ALA A 68 -36.71 -23.27 -16.34
N LYS A 69 -37.03 -22.73 -15.14
CA LYS A 69 -36.49 -21.46 -14.69
C LYS A 69 -34.98 -21.56 -14.55
N PHE A 70 -34.27 -20.49 -14.88
CA PHE A 70 -32.83 -20.40 -14.63
C PHE A 70 -32.54 -20.48 -13.13
N PRO A 71 -31.44 -21.16 -12.72
CA PRO A 71 -31.03 -21.18 -11.33
C PRO A 71 -30.75 -19.75 -10.85
N TYR A 72 -31.14 -19.49 -9.62
CA TYR A 72 -30.98 -18.20 -8.97
C TYR A 72 -29.79 -18.26 -8.01
N GLY A 73 -28.86 -17.31 -8.12
CA GLY A 73 -27.73 -17.18 -7.22
C GLY A 73 -27.71 -15.79 -6.60
N GLU A 74 -27.25 -15.71 -5.35
CA GLU A 74 -27.11 -14.47 -4.60
C GLU A 74 -25.63 -14.21 -4.27
N VAL A 75 -25.23 -12.94 -4.31
CA VAL A 75 -23.96 -12.48 -3.78
C VAL A 75 -24.15 -12.11 -2.32
N THR A 76 -23.31 -12.65 -1.45
CA THR A 76 -23.35 -12.35 -0.03
C THR A 76 -22.47 -11.12 0.26
N TRP A 77 -23.10 -10.07 0.75
CA TRP A 77 -22.44 -8.82 1.11
C TRP A 77 -22.50 -8.59 2.62
N THR A 78 -21.38 -8.22 3.21
CA THR A 78 -21.33 -7.75 4.60
C THR A 78 -21.20 -6.23 4.63
N LYS A 79 -22.17 -5.58 5.28
CA LYS A 79 -22.18 -4.14 5.47
C LYS A 79 -21.21 -3.73 6.56
N THR A 80 -20.24 -2.90 6.21
CA THR A 80 -19.23 -2.36 7.13
C THR A 80 -19.26 -0.84 7.09
N SER A 81 -19.06 -0.20 8.24
CA SER A 81 -18.94 1.25 8.32
C SER A 81 -17.55 1.63 8.84
N GLY A 82 -17.02 2.71 8.33
CA GLY A 82 -15.74 3.24 8.76
C GLY A 82 -15.75 4.75 8.79
N ARG A 83 -14.85 5.33 9.58
CA ARG A 83 -14.67 6.76 9.74
C ARG A 83 -13.41 7.23 9.02
N ASN A 84 -13.52 8.34 8.29
CA ASN A 84 -12.37 8.97 7.67
C ASN A 84 -11.38 9.49 8.72
N VAL A 85 -10.10 9.20 8.53
CA VAL A 85 -8.99 9.57 9.40
C VAL A 85 -8.22 10.73 8.79
N LYS A 86 -7.79 11.66 9.62
CA LYS A 86 -6.95 12.78 9.21
C LYS A 86 -5.49 12.49 9.54
N HIS A 87 -4.68 12.40 8.51
CA HIS A 87 -3.21 12.32 8.60
C HIS A 87 -2.64 13.70 8.42
N ALA A 88 -1.95 14.22 9.42
CA ALA A 88 -1.46 15.59 9.38
C ALA A 88 -0.09 15.74 10.06
N MET A 89 0.71 16.64 9.53
CA MET A 89 1.99 17.05 10.10
C MET A 89 2.21 18.52 9.90
N GLU A 90 2.82 19.15 10.90
CA GLU A 90 3.21 20.55 10.89
C GLU A 90 4.73 20.66 11.04
N GLY A 91 5.34 21.54 10.28
CA GLY A 91 6.75 21.87 10.38
C GLY A 91 6.94 23.38 10.43
N VAL A 92 7.97 23.81 11.13
CA VAL A 92 8.28 25.22 11.35
C VAL A 92 9.62 25.54 10.71
N ILE A 93 9.70 26.68 10.03
CA ILE A 93 10.93 27.25 9.48
C ILE A 93 11.11 28.63 10.13
N SER A 94 12.29 28.89 10.67
CA SER A 94 12.57 30.17 11.32
C SER A 94 12.64 31.30 10.28
N TRP A 95 12.33 32.52 10.73
CA TRP A 95 12.44 33.70 9.88
C TRP A 95 13.89 33.95 9.45
N GLU A 96 14.85 33.64 10.32
CA GLU A 96 16.30 33.76 10.05
C GLU A 96 16.74 32.81 8.92
N ASP A 97 16.27 31.55 8.94
CA ASP A 97 16.58 30.57 7.88
C ASP A 97 16.05 31.01 6.51
N ILE A 98 14.86 31.64 6.51
CA ILE A 98 14.30 32.20 5.28
C ILE A 98 15.11 33.41 4.80
N LYS A 99 15.51 34.30 5.71
CA LYS A 99 16.27 35.51 5.37
C LYS A 99 17.69 35.21 4.94
N THR A 100 18.33 34.21 5.56
CA THR A 100 19.67 33.75 5.17
C THR A 100 19.64 32.78 3.98
N ASN A 101 18.45 32.49 3.44
CA ASN A 101 18.25 31.55 2.32
C ASN A 101 18.89 30.19 2.58
N ASN A 102 18.65 29.62 3.76
CA ASN A 102 19.17 28.33 4.19
C ASN A 102 18.44 27.17 3.48
N VAL A 103 18.62 27.06 2.17
CA VAL A 103 17.94 26.10 1.28
C VAL A 103 18.03 24.65 1.77
N PRO A 104 19.19 24.14 2.28
CA PRO A 104 19.26 22.76 2.77
C PRO A 104 18.35 22.47 3.96
N MET A 105 18.22 23.40 4.90
CA MET A 105 17.35 23.23 6.07
C MET A 105 15.87 23.27 5.68
N ILE A 106 15.50 24.20 4.81
CA ILE A 106 14.14 24.33 4.28
C ILE A 106 13.74 23.06 3.54
N ALA A 107 14.55 22.60 2.60
CA ALA A 107 14.29 21.39 1.81
C ALA A 107 14.14 20.13 2.69
N ARG A 108 15.00 19.97 3.71
CA ARG A 108 14.90 18.85 4.66
C ARG A 108 13.63 18.89 5.48
N THR A 109 13.20 20.08 5.92
CA THR A 109 11.95 20.24 6.67
C THR A 109 10.74 19.87 5.81
N LEU A 110 10.68 20.35 4.57
CA LEU A 110 9.63 20.01 3.62
C LEU A 110 9.57 18.50 3.34
N LEU A 111 10.72 17.87 3.13
CA LEU A 111 10.81 16.44 2.91
C LEU A 111 10.33 15.64 4.12
N ARG A 112 10.69 16.05 5.34
CA ARG A 112 10.23 15.37 6.56
C ARG A 112 8.73 15.48 6.77
N ILE A 113 8.12 16.63 6.47
CA ILE A 113 6.66 16.82 6.52
C ILE A 113 5.98 15.87 5.52
N ALA A 114 6.46 15.84 4.27
CA ALA A 114 5.93 14.95 3.24
C ALA A 114 5.99 13.48 3.69
N ARG A 115 7.17 13.02 4.14
CA ARG A 115 7.38 11.64 4.60
C ARG A 115 6.52 11.25 5.81
N ALA A 116 6.29 12.17 6.74
CA ALA A 116 5.47 11.88 7.90
C ALA A 116 4.02 11.59 7.52
N VAL A 117 3.43 12.39 6.63
CA VAL A 117 2.05 12.19 6.16
C VAL A 117 1.95 10.92 5.32
N THR A 118 2.85 10.71 4.36
CA THR A 118 2.84 9.52 3.49
C THR A 118 3.04 8.24 4.28
N LYS A 119 3.98 8.22 5.24
CA LYS A 119 4.19 7.07 6.10
C LYS A 119 2.96 6.75 6.93
N SER A 120 2.25 7.76 7.45
CA SER A 120 1.04 7.55 8.23
C SER A 120 -0.07 6.91 7.40
N VAL A 121 -0.30 7.39 6.18
CA VAL A 121 -1.28 6.81 5.23
C VAL A 121 -0.88 5.38 4.84
N ASP A 122 0.37 5.17 4.44
CA ASP A 122 0.85 3.85 4.04
C ASP A 122 0.81 2.83 5.20
N THR A 123 1.04 3.26 6.43
CA THR A 123 0.94 2.40 7.61
C THR A 123 -0.51 1.99 7.88
N GLU A 124 -1.46 2.91 7.75
CA GLU A 124 -2.89 2.59 7.90
C GLU A 124 -3.35 1.58 6.83
N ILE A 125 -2.94 1.79 5.57
CA ILE A 125 -3.26 0.85 4.48
C ILE A 125 -2.64 -0.52 4.76
N ALA A 126 -1.36 -0.59 5.15
CA ALA A 126 -0.68 -1.85 5.44
C ALA A 126 -1.33 -2.59 6.62
N SER A 127 -1.71 -1.88 7.70
CA SER A 127 -2.44 -2.47 8.83
C SER A 127 -3.79 -3.03 8.40
N ALA A 128 -4.55 -2.29 7.61
CA ALA A 128 -5.85 -2.74 7.12
C ALA A 128 -5.74 -4.01 6.24
N ILE A 129 -4.66 -4.14 5.44
CA ILE A 129 -4.38 -5.34 4.65
C ILE A 129 -4.14 -6.55 5.58
N VAL A 130 -3.35 -6.37 6.64
CA VAL A 130 -3.03 -7.46 7.59
C VAL A 130 -4.25 -7.88 8.40
N ASP A 131 -5.04 -6.90 8.86
CA ASP A 131 -6.18 -7.12 9.76
C ASP A 131 -7.40 -7.74 9.04
N ASN A 132 -7.53 -7.48 7.73
CA ASN A 132 -8.64 -7.95 6.92
C ASN A 132 -8.21 -8.95 5.83
N ALA A 133 -7.09 -9.66 6.01
CA ALA A 133 -6.70 -10.73 5.09
C ALA A 133 -7.66 -11.92 5.25
N GLY A 134 -8.37 -12.29 4.18
CA GLY A 134 -9.26 -13.45 4.17
C GLY A 134 -8.49 -14.77 4.23
N ASN A 135 -7.28 -14.79 3.67
CA ASN A 135 -6.40 -15.95 3.63
C ASN A 135 -5.15 -15.74 4.48
N THR A 136 -4.73 -16.78 5.19
CA THR A 136 -3.50 -16.79 5.98
C THR A 136 -2.71 -18.07 5.73
N LYS A 137 -1.43 -17.92 5.44
CA LYS A 137 -0.47 -19.02 5.30
C LYS A 137 0.68 -18.80 6.28
N ALA A 138 0.95 -19.79 7.15
CA ALA A 138 2.21 -19.81 7.89
C ALA A 138 3.34 -20.27 6.97
N ALA A 139 4.50 -19.62 7.03
CA ALA A 139 5.71 -20.11 6.38
C ALA A 139 6.07 -21.51 6.89
N ASN A 140 6.61 -22.37 6.04
CA ASN A 140 7.00 -23.72 6.40
C ASN A 140 8.12 -23.71 7.44
N ALA A 141 9.06 -22.77 7.30
CA ALA A 141 10.04 -22.37 8.29
C ALA A 141 10.27 -20.88 8.18
N THR A 142 10.73 -20.23 9.24
CA THR A 142 11.03 -18.79 9.16
C THR A 142 12.12 -18.54 8.11
N TRP A 143 12.01 -17.45 7.37
CA TRP A 143 12.95 -17.17 6.28
C TRP A 143 14.37 -16.85 6.76
N ASP A 144 14.55 -16.63 8.06
CA ASP A 144 15.83 -16.49 8.76
C ASP A 144 16.26 -17.75 9.52
N ASN A 145 15.54 -18.88 9.38
CA ASN A 145 15.81 -20.12 10.09
C ASN A 145 17.32 -20.46 10.05
N ALA A 146 17.86 -20.94 11.19
CA ALA A 146 19.26 -21.35 11.29
C ALA A 146 19.61 -22.48 10.31
N VAL A 147 18.67 -23.38 10.02
CA VAL A 147 18.81 -24.45 9.02
C VAL A 147 18.46 -23.89 7.65
N ILE A 148 19.46 -23.62 6.83
CA ILE A 148 19.31 -22.97 5.51
C ILE A 148 18.46 -23.84 4.56
N ALA A 149 18.54 -25.17 4.68
CA ALA A 149 17.79 -26.10 3.83
C ALA A 149 16.26 -26.01 4.03
N ASP A 150 15.82 -25.57 5.21
CA ASP A 150 14.38 -25.47 5.52
C ASP A 150 13.76 -24.16 5.04
N ARG A 151 14.58 -23.20 4.60
CA ARG A 151 14.12 -21.89 4.10
C ARG A 151 13.60 -22.02 2.68
N ASP A 152 12.30 -21.97 2.50
CA ASP A 152 11.69 -21.96 1.17
C ASP A 152 10.66 -20.83 0.95
N PRO A 153 11.12 -19.57 0.86
CA PRO A 153 10.23 -18.44 0.61
C PRO A 153 9.51 -18.54 -0.74
N ILE A 154 10.06 -19.26 -1.70
CA ILE A 154 9.42 -19.43 -3.01
C ILE A 154 8.15 -20.26 -2.85
N GLN A 155 8.23 -21.39 -2.13
CA GLN A 155 7.07 -22.25 -1.90
C GLN A 155 6.01 -21.54 -1.06
N ASP A 156 6.41 -20.79 -0.02
CA ASP A 156 5.47 -20.04 0.81
C ASP A 156 4.69 -18.99 0.01
N ILE A 157 5.34 -18.31 -0.94
CA ILE A 157 4.69 -17.35 -1.84
C ILE A 157 3.77 -18.06 -2.84
N LEU A 158 4.17 -19.21 -3.36
CA LEU A 158 3.33 -20.03 -4.27
C LEU A 158 2.08 -20.53 -3.54
N ASP A 159 2.23 -20.98 -2.30
CA ASP A 159 1.11 -21.43 -1.47
C ASP A 159 0.13 -20.26 -1.19
N ALA A 160 0.64 -19.07 -0.88
CA ALA A 160 -0.18 -17.88 -0.70
C ALA A 160 -0.94 -17.50 -1.99
N LYS A 161 -0.30 -17.59 -3.14
CA LYS A 161 -0.96 -17.40 -4.44
C LYS A 161 -2.04 -18.45 -4.69
N SER A 162 -1.76 -19.71 -4.34
CA SER A 162 -2.70 -20.82 -4.48
C SER A 162 -3.96 -20.61 -3.64
N GLN A 163 -3.83 -20.10 -2.39
CA GLN A 163 -4.98 -19.78 -1.56
C GLN A 163 -5.90 -18.75 -2.22
N ILE A 164 -5.33 -17.66 -2.75
CA ILE A 164 -6.09 -16.64 -3.48
C ILE A 164 -6.75 -17.23 -4.74
N ALA A 165 -6.05 -18.11 -5.45
CA ALA A 165 -6.56 -18.74 -6.67
C ALA A 165 -7.70 -19.75 -6.39
N ILE A 166 -7.69 -20.42 -5.23
CA ILE A 166 -8.78 -21.33 -4.79
C ILE A 166 -10.08 -20.53 -4.61
N ASP A 167 -9.97 -19.27 -4.16
CA ASP A 167 -11.11 -18.36 -4.05
C ASP A 167 -11.55 -17.73 -5.38
N ASN A 168 -11.09 -18.26 -6.52
CA ASN A 168 -11.39 -17.81 -7.89
C ASN A 168 -10.84 -16.43 -8.26
N TYR A 169 -9.86 -15.90 -7.50
CA TYR A 169 -9.15 -14.68 -7.86
C TYR A 169 -7.85 -14.98 -8.59
N ASN A 170 -7.45 -14.09 -9.52
CA ASN A 170 -6.23 -14.30 -10.31
C ASN A 170 -5.07 -13.42 -9.77
N PRO A 171 -4.16 -13.98 -8.95
CA PRO A 171 -3.03 -13.24 -8.40
C PRO A 171 -1.99 -12.82 -9.44
N ASP A 172 -1.99 -13.40 -10.65
CA ASP A 172 -1.07 -13.02 -11.72
C ASP A 172 -1.47 -11.70 -12.40
N LYS A 173 -2.73 -11.28 -12.22
CA LYS A 173 -3.24 -10.03 -12.71
C LYS A 173 -3.19 -8.98 -11.61
N ASN A 174 -2.24 -8.04 -11.72
CA ASN A 174 -2.05 -6.96 -10.73
C ASN A 174 -1.72 -7.46 -9.30
N GLY A 175 -1.06 -8.61 -9.17
CA GLY A 175 -0.60 -9.10 -7.88
C GLY A 175 0.64 -8.38 -7.38
N TYR A 176 0.67 -8.10 -6.09
CA TYR A 176 1.79 -7.48 -5.39
C TYR A 176 2.18 -8.32 -4.18
N LEU A 177 3.49 -8.38 -3.94
CA LEU A 177 4.07 -8.93 -2.72
C LEU A 177 4.58 -7.77 -1.86
N LEU A 178 3.94 -7.56 -0.72
CA LEU A 178 4.33 -6.56 0.27
C LEU A 178 5.19 -7.23 1.33
N ILE A 179 6.34 -6.64 1.64
CA ILE A 179 7.30 -7.24 2.55
C ILE A 179 8.03 -6.15 3.36
N HIS A 180 8.34 -6.48 4.62
CA HIS A 180 9.21 -5.64 5.44
C HIS A 180 10.67 -5.70 4.92
N PRO A 181 11.49 -4.65 5.06
CA PRO A 181 12.88 -4.67 4.59
C PRO A 181 13.75 -5.80 5.17
N THR A 182 13.50 -6.27 6.40
CA THR A 182 14.17 -7.43 6.99
C THR A 182 13.84 -8.71 6.22
N GLY A 183 12.54 -9.01 6.03
CA GLY A 183 12.10 -10.15 5.22
C GLY A 183 12.57 -10.06 3.77
N TYR A 184 12.63 -8.82 3.20
CA TYR A 184 13.21 -8.62 1.86
C TYR A 184 14.69 -8.99 1.80
N SER A 185 15.47 -8.71 2.87
CA SER A 185 16.87 -9.12 2.94
C SER A 185 17.02 -10.64 3.01
N HIS A 186 16.13 -11.32 3.76
CA HIS A 186 16.10 -12.80 3.83
C HIS A 186 15.74 -13.41 2.46
N LEU A 187 14.77 -12.79 1.75
CA LEU A 187 14.40 -13.19 0.40
C LEU A 187 15.59 -13.12 -0.55
N LEU A 188 16.31 -12.00 -0.58
CA LEU A 188 17.52 -11.82 -1.39
C LEU A 188 18.68 -12.74 -0.96
N GLY A 189 18.73 -13.07 0.32
CA GLY A 189 19.71 -14.01 0.90
C GLY A 189 19.51 -15.46 0.45
N ASN A 190 18.31 -15.82 -0.02
CA ASN A 190 18.02 -17.20 -0.44
C ASN A 190 18.79 -17.59 -1.70
N ALA A 191 19.47 -18.77 -1.65
CA ALA A 191 20.31 -19.25 -2.74
C ALA A 191 19.52 -19.52 -4.02
N ASN A 192 18.29 -20.05 -3.90
CA ASN A 192 17.44 -20.37 -5.05
C ASN A 192 17.06 -19.11 -5.82
N ILE A 193 16.76 -18.01 -5.12
CA ILE A 193 16.42 -16.72 -5.74
C ILE A 193 17.66 -16.09 -6.39
N ARG A 194 18.81 -16.13 -5.72
CA ARG A 194 20.07 -15.64 -6.29
C ARG A 194 20.48 -16.42 -7.53
N ASN A 195 20.36 -17.75 -7.51
CA ASN A 195 20.72 -18.61 -8.62
C ASN A 195 19.74 -18.45 -9.80
N ALA A 196 18.44 -18.28 -9.54
CA ALA A 196 17.47 -17.96 -10.58
C ALA A 196 17.76 -16.62 -11.26
N GLY A 197 18.23 -15.62 -10.52
CA GLY A 197 18.67 -14.34 -11.07
C GLY A 197 19.87 -14.44 -12.04
N GLN A 198 20.71 -15.44 -11.88
CA GLN A 198 21.83 -15.67 -12.82
C GLN A 198 21.37 -16.06 -14.22
N PHE A 199 20.18 -16.67 -14.34
CA PHE A 199 19.64 -17.06 -15.66
C PHE A 199 18.83 -15.95 -16.33
N TYR A 200 18.31 -14.97 -15.58
CA TYR A 200 17.34 -14.01 -16.11
C TYR A 200 17.84 -12.57 -16.21
N THR A 201 18.68 -12.09 -15.33
CA THR A 201 19.34 -10.77 -15.45
C THR A 201 20.34 -10.52 -14.32
N ASP A 202 21.39 -9.78 -14.62
CA ASP A 202 22.38 -9.20 -13.68
C ASP A 202 21.72 -8.32 -12.56
N SER A 203 20.41 -8.10 -12.60
CA SER A 203 19.74 -7.10 -11.82
C SER A 203 19.62 -7.44 -10.33
N VAL A 204 19.43 -8.72 -9.97
CA VAL A 204 19.25 -9.12 -8.56
C VAL A 204 20.59 -9.09 -7.81
N THR A 205 21.63 -9.64 -8.40
CA THR A 205 22.97 -9.71 -7.78
C THR A 205 23.73 -8.39 -7.82
N ARG A 206 23.58 -7.61 -8.88
CA ARG A 206 24.26 -6.31 -9.01
C ARG A 206 23.49 -5.16 -8.38
N ASN A 207 22.18 -5.10 -8.57
CA ASN A 207 21.36 -3.95 -8.16
C ASN A 207 20.56 -4.20 -6.89
N GLY A 208 20.46 -5.47 -6.40
CA GLY A 208 19.71 -5.82 -5.20
C GLY A 208 18.20 -5.54 -5.31
N VAL A 209 17.65 -5.50 -6.53
CA VAL A 209 16.25 -5.20 -6.77
C VAL A 209 15.55 -6.40 -7.38
N VAL A 210 14.57 -6.95 -6.67
CA VAL A 210 13.61 -7.91 -7.23
C VAL A 210 12.39 -7.10 -7.68
N GLY A 211 12.30 -6.79 -8.95
CA GLY A 211 11.15 -6.07 -9.52
C GLY A 211 9.89 -6.92 -9.53
N LYS A 212 10.01 -8.16 -10.01
CA LYS A 212 8.93 -9.16 -10.04
C LYS A 212 9.45 -10.51 -9.58
N LEU A 213 8.68 -11.17 -8.74
CA LEU A 213 8.93 -12.54 -8.28
C LEU A 213 7.66 -13.36 -8.45
N LEU A 214 7.75 -14.49 -9.16
CA LEU A 214 6.61 -15.38 -9.42
C LEU A 214 5.37 -14.67 -10.01
N GLY A 215 5.59 -13.66 -10.87
CA GLY A 215 4.52 -12.83 -11.43
C GLY A 215 4.07 -11.65 -10.56
N LEU A 216 4.43 -11.64 -9.28
CA LEU A 216 4.07 -10.57 -8.33
C LEU A 216 5.09 -9.41 -8.37
N THR A 217 4.61 -8.18 -8.32
CA THR A 217 5.47 -7.01 -8.14
C THR A 217 5.84 -6.87 -6.66
N VAL A 218 7.14 -6.84 -6.36
CA VAL A 218 7.63 -6.79 -4.97
C VAL A 218 7.74 -5.33 -4.50
N ILE A 219 7.10 -5.03 -3.37
CA ILE A 219 7.20 -3.74 -2.68
C ILE A 219 7.76 -3.95 -1.28
N SER A 220 8.94 -3.39 -1.02
CA SER A 220 9.53 -3.35 0.32
C SER A 220 9.19 -2.03 0.99
N SER A 221 8.62 -2.09 2.21
CA SER A 221 8.25 -0.90 2.98
C SER A 221 8.30 -1.14 4.48
N ASN A 222 8.79 -0.14 5.22
CA ASN A 222 8.75 -0.11 6.70
C ASN A 222 7.33 0.04 7.28
N SER A 223 6.33 0.26 6.43
CA SER A 223 4.92 0.29 6.84
C SER A 223 4.34 -1.11 7.00
N VAL A 224 4.98 -2.13 6.42
CA VAL A 224 4.63 -3.54 6.61
C VAL A 224 5.18 -4.01 7.96
N THR A 225 4.40 -4.80 8.70
CA THR A 225 4.83 -5.37 9.98
C THR A 225 5.99 -6.34 9.76
N ASP A 226 7.01 -6.26 10.61
CA ASP A 226 8.14 -7.19 10.60
C ASP A 226 7.69 -8.63 10.90
N GLY A 227 8.34 -9.62 10.29
CA GLY A 227 7.98 -11.03 10.39
C GLY A 227 6.74 -11.44 9.59
N GLY A 228 6.23 -10.57 8.71
CA GLY A 228 5.12 -10.86 7.82
C GLY A 228 5.34 -10.40 6.40
N ALA A 229 4.70 -11.10 5.46
CA ALA A 229 4.55 -10.66 4.08
C ALA A 229 3.07 -10.82 3.65
N GLN A 230 2.65 -10.07 2.63
CA GLN A 230 1.28 -10.15 2.14
C GLN A 230 1.27 -10.21 0.61
N VAL A 231 0.44 -11.10 0.08
CA VAL A 231 0.09 -11.12 -1.35
C VAL A 231 -1.25 -10.42 -1.50
N VAL A 232 -1.32 -9.41 -2.36
CA VAL A 232 -2.52 -8.57 -2.54
C VAL A 232 -2.76 -8.33 -4.01
N ILE A 233 -4.01 -8.43 -4.45
CA ILE A 233 -4.43 -8.01 -5.80
C ILE A 233 -4.81 -6.55 -5.74
N ALA A 234 -4.00 -5.70 -6.38
CA ALA A 234 -4.21 -4.26 -6.38
C ALA A 234 -5.49 -3.85 -7.09
N LYS A 235 -6.15 -2.80 -6.57
CA LYS A 235 -7.38 -2.19 -7.11
C LYS A 235 -8.63 -3.08 -7.09
N GLU A 236 -8.49 -4.34 -6.74
CA GLU A 236 -9.59 -5.27 -6.56
C GLU A 236 -9.92 -5.47 -5.08
N ALA A 237 -8.87 -5.62 -4.26
CA ALA A 237 -9.03 -5.81 -2.82
C ALA A 237 -9.28 -4.50 -2.07
N LEU A 238 -8.71 -3.38 -2.53
CA LEU A 238 -8.52 -2.16 -1.75
C LEU A 238 -9.08 -0.92 -2.45
N THR A 239 -9.82 -0.12 -1.70
CA THR A 239 -10.28 1.22 -2.11
C THR A 239 -9.87 2.27 -1.08
N TRP A 240 -9.24 3.34 -1.52
CA TRP A 240 -8.95 4.51 -0.70
C TRP A 240 -10.01 5.58 -0.94
N LYS A 241 -10.89 5.79 0.04
CA LYS A 241 -11.87 6.90 0.03
C LYS A 241 -11.20 8.16 0.51
N GLN A 242 -11.11 9.14 -0.37
CA GLN A 242 -10.40 10.38 -0.13
C GLN A 242 -11.36 11.54 0.04
N VAL A 243 -11.45 12.10 1.25
CA VAL A 243 -12.26 13.29 1.55
C VAL A 243 -11.48 14.55 1.18
N ALA A 244 -10.21 14.61 1.56
CA ALA A 244 -9.32 15.71 1.19
C ALA A 244 -8.00 15.12 0.68
N PRO A 245 -7.60 15.47 -0.56
CA PRO A 245 -6.28 15.11 -1.08
C PRO A 245 -5.20 15.79 -0.24
N LEU A 246 -3.96 15.32 -0.39
CA LEU A 246 -2.83 15.96 0.28
C LEU A 246 -2.84 17.48 0.03
N THR A 247 -3.16 18.22 1.07
CA THR A 247 -3.27 19.67 1.08
C THR A 247 -2.14 20.24 1.91
N VAL A 248 -1.49 21.27 1.41
CA VAL A 248 -0.42 21.97 2.10
C VAL A 248 -0.76 23.44 2.17
N LYS A 249 -0.67 24.02 3.38
CA LYS A 249 -0.84 25.45 3.62
C LYS A 249 0.30 25.98 4.47
N THR A 250 0.69 27.21 4.21
CA THR A 250 1.64 27.99 5.00
C THR A 250 0.91 29.03 5.83
N ILE A 251 1.41 29.27 7.03
CA ILE A 251 0.95 30.31 7.95
C ILE A 251 2.20 31.07 8.35
N ASP A 252 2.23 32.36 8.02
CA ASP A 252 3.35 33.23 8.34
C ASP A 252 3.08 33.97 9.64
N ASP A 253 4.06 33.93 10.53
CA ASP A 253 4.14 34.76 11.74
C ASP A 253 5.28 35.76 11.52
N PRO A 254 4.99 37.00 11.14
CA PRO A 254 5.99 37.96 10.67
C PRO A 254 7.09 38.22 11.70
N GLY A 255 8.34 38.06 11.27
CA GLY A 255 9.51 38.27 12.12
C GLY A 255 9.86 37.10 13.06
N VAL A 256 9.06 36.00 13.07
CA VAL A 256 9.26 34.85 13.97
C VAL A 256 9.48 33.57 13.17
N LYS A 257 8.48 33.14 12.39
CA LYS A 257 8.51 31.84 11.73
C LYS A 257 7.48 31.71 10.61
N THR A 258 7.72 30.77 9.71
CA THR A 258 6.70 30.27 8.77
C THR A 258 6.36 28.83 9.14
N THR A 259 5.09 28.56 9.39
CA THR A 259 4.57 27.24 9.70
C THR A 259 3.98 26.60 8.45
N ILE A 260 4.40 25.38 8.14
CA ILE A 260 3.91 24.62 6.99
C ILE A 260 3.09 23.46 7.50
N ARG A 261 1.82 23.41 7.14
CA ARG A 261 0.87 22.34 7.48
C ARG A 261 0.58 21.51 6.27
N ALA A 262 0.77 20.21 6.39
CA ALA A 262 0.35 19.23 5.39
C ALA A 262 -0.64 18.25 6.00
N TRP A 263 -1.72 17.97 5.30
CA TRP A 263 -2.71 16.99 5.74
C TRP A 263 -3.39 16.31 4.57
N GLU A 264 -3.81 15.08 4.81
CA GLU A 264 -4.67 14.28 3.96
C GLU A 264 -5.78 13.68 4.83
N VAL A 265 -6.98 13.54 4.28
CA VAL A 265 -8.11 12.90 4.97
C VAL A 265 -8.68 11.83 4.08
N GLY A 266 -8.75 10.63 4.59
CA GLY A 266 -9.31 9.50 3.87
C GLY A 266 -9.51 8.29 4.77
N GLN A 267 -9.95 7.20 4.15
CA GLN A 267 -10.18 5.91 4.79
C GLN A 267 -9.84 4.80 3.82
N ILE A 268 -9.17 3.78 4.34
CA ILE A 268 -9.00 2.51 3.62
C ILE A 268 -10.25 1.64 3.78
N GLN A 269 -10.73 1.10 2.68
CA GLN A 269 -11.81 0.13 2.63
C GLN A 269 -11.28 -1.16 1.99
N VAL A 270 -11.34 -2.25 2.72
CA VAL A 270 -11.06 -3.58 2.18
C VAL A 270 -12.38 -4.13 1.67
N VAL A 271 -12.55 -4.12 0.35
CA VAL A 271 -13.78 -4.55 -0.31
C VAL A 271 -13.79 -6.07 -0.47
N ASN A 272 -12.63 -6.65 -0.73
CA ASN A 272 -12.48 -8.07 -1.01
C ASN A 272 -11.35 -8.67 -0.17
N GLU A 273 -11.73 -9.37 0.89
CA GLU A 273 -10.80 -9.98 1.83
C GLU A 273 -10.08 -11.20 1.22
N ASN A 274 -10.75 -11.97 0.35
CA ASN A 274 -10.22 -13.18 -0.27
C ASN A 274 -9.16 -12.90 -1.36
N ALA A 275 -9.09 -11.66 -1.84
CA ALA A 275 -8.03 -11.21 -2.74
C ALA A 275 -6.72 -10.86 -2.00
N ILE A 276 -6.65 -11.14 -0.70
CA ILE A 276 -5.50 -10.88 0.17
C ILE A 276 -5.12 -12.18 0.88
N CYS A 277 -3.81 -12.51 0.84
CA CYS A 277 -3.25 -13.60 1.64
C CYS A 277 -2.08 -13.08 2.48
N LYS A 278 -2.16 -13.33 3.80
CA LYS A 278 -1.11 -13.00 4.77
C LYS A 278 -0.18 -14.19 4.94
N ILE A 279 1.13 -13.95 4.84
CA ILE A 279 2.18 -14.92 5.16
C ILE A 279 2.78 -14.53 6.51
N THR A 280 2.84 -15.46 7.45
CA THR A 280 3.41 -15.27 8.79
C THR A 280 4.69 -16.08 8.96
N GLY A 281 5.66 -15.60 9.76
CA GLY A 281 6.94 -16.28 9.98
C GLY A 281 7.99 -15.96 8.90
N VAL A 282 7.97 -14.74 8.37
CA VAL A 282 8.87 -14.25 7.30
C VAL A 282 10.16 -13.68 7.89
#